data_2f8eb37922c521636bbae41f19e45731
#
_entry.id   2f8eb37922c521636bbae41f19e45731
#
_cell.length_a   1.000
_cell.length_b   1.000
_cell.length_c   1.000
_cell.angle_alpha   90.00
_cell.angle_beta   90.00
_cell.angle_gamma   90.00
#
_symmetry.space_group_name_H-M   'P 1'
#
loop_
_entity.id
_entity.type
_entity.pdbx_description
1 polymer ?
#
loop_
_entity_poly.entity_id
_entity_poly.type
_entity_poly.pdbx_seq_one_letter_code
_entity_poly.pdbx_strand_id
1 'polypeptide(L)'
;MTGNKKNNALNNILNDMNKLCRLLCLVVVCFVATSYELYSQEADNTFSVNLQATTRGELRHGGFKSDSIDNNREANFVIGKYRLDLDYKRSWLELRLSPQQSGVWGQASGSLSLFEGWALVKSEKGFFTKIGRQLLAYDDERILGYDDWTMTAPTHDVLKFGYEGDRHKVHIILAYNQTATNPDEGNTYYANGLQPHKSMQTLWYHYDTPKSLFGASLLFMNIGMQSANDATPNTTFYQQLLGTYLSFKPKNWLLEGAFYYQMGKQEYGMTLDAFMGSAKVKHSFNDKFSLQAGYDYLSGDKYFAVPPHGGIGMVFHDKCRGFNPIYGSHHEFYGAMDFFYLDSYVGNFTPGLQNLYVGTVVKPTTSLELNLAYHYFAITSELDYVPSKSLGHDIEFNATYSFSDLVKLSAGYSFLNGTETMEILQKLEETRRMHWAWLMLTITPKTFTTTWQDKK
;
A
#
# COMPACT_ATOMS: atom_id res chain seq x y z
N MET A 1 42.45 -22.86 2.40
CA MET A 1 41.36 -23.85 2.18
C MET A 1 39.93 -23.27 2.35
N THR A 2 39.75 -21.98 2.59
CA THR A 2 38.44 -21.36 2.85
C THR A 2 37.73 -20.78 1.59
N GLY A 3 38.47 -20.61 0.48
CA GLY A 3 37.88 -20.06 -0.77
C GLY A 3 36.99 -21.04 -1.56
N ASN A 4 37.32 -22.33 -1.52
CA ASN A 4 36.60 -23.34 -2.31
C ASN A 4 35.19 -23.69 -1.75
N LYS A 5 34.95 -23.51 -0.44
CA LYS A 5 33.64 -23.79 0.18
C LYS A 5 32.61 -22.67 -0.13
N LYS A 6 33.04 -21.40 -0.23
CA LYS A 6 32.16 -20.29 -0.59
C LYS A 6 31.71 -20.36 -2.05
N ASN A 7 32.62 -20.73 -2.97
CA ASN A 7 32.28 -20.88 -4.39
C ASN A 7 31.31 -22.04 -4.64
N ASN A 8 31.45 -23.15 -3.91
CA ASN A 8 30.51 -24.28 -4.03
C ASN A 8 29.11 -23.95 -3.49
N ALA A 9 28.97 -23.17 -2.40
CA ALA A 9 27.69 -22.74 -1.88
C ALA A 9 26.98 -21.77 -2.85
N LEU A 10 27.71 -20.84 -3.46
CA LEU A 10 27.18 -19.89 -4.44
C LEU A 10 26.73 -20.61 -5.72
N ASN A 11 27.51 -21.57 -6.22
CA ASN A 11 27.14 -22.38 -7.39
C ASN A 11 25.91 -23.27 -7.13
N ASN A 12 25.74 -23.78 -5.91
CA ASN A 12 24.54 -24.53 -5.53
C ASN A 12 23.30 -23.64 -5.49
N ILE A 13 23.40 -22.43 -4.95
CA ILE A 13 22.28 -21.44 -4.94
C ILE A 13 21.91 -21.02 -6.36
N LEU A 14 22.90 -20.76 -7.23
CA LEU A 14 22.66 -20.41 -8.65
C LEU A 14 22.03 -21.59 -9.43
N ASN A 15 22.45 -22.82 -9.16
CA ASN A 15 21.83 -24.01 -9.77
C ASN A 15 20.40 -24.24 -9.29
N ASP A 16 20.09 -23.98 -8.03
CA ASP A 16 18.74 -24.11 -7.48
C ASP A 16 17.84 -22.98 -7.96
N MET A 17 18.35 -21.76 -8.12
CA MET A 17 17.63 -20.66 -8.80
C MET A 17 17.34 -20.97 -10.27
N ASN A 18 18.28 -21.54 -11.01
CA ASN A 18 18.07 -21.97 -12.39
C ASN A 18 17.04 -23.10 -12.51
N LYS A 19 17.00 -24.03 -11.55
CA LYS A 19 15.97 -25.08 -11.48
C LYS A 19 14.59 -24.46 -11.18
N LEU A 20 14.52 -23.51 -10.25
CA LEU A 20 13.28 -22.79 -9.91
C LEU A 20 12.76 -21.97 -11.11
N CYS A 21 13.63 -21.24 -11.82
CA CYS A 21 13.26 -20.53 -13.06
C CYS A 21 12.76 -21.48 -14.16
N ARG A 22 13.42 -22.62 -14.35
CA ARG A 22 12.96 -23.64 -15.32
C ARG A 22 11.64 -24.27 -14.92
N LEU A 23 11.43 -24.53 -13.63
CA LEU A 23 10.16 -25.03 -13.10
C LEU A 23 9.03 -24.01 -13.28
N LEU A 24 9.31 -22.74 -13.02
CA LEU A 24 8.38 -21.62 -13.25
C LEU A 24 8.05 -21.45 -14.73
N CYS A 25 9.03 -21.51 -15.63
CA CYS A 25 8.80 -21.50 -17.08
C CYS A 25 7.99 -22.71 -17.54
N LEU A 26 8.24 -23.89 -16.99
CA LEU A 26 7.45 -25.11 -17.28
C LEU A 26 6.01 -24.97 -16.78
N VAL A 27 5.80 -24.45 -15.58
CA VAL A 27 4.46 -24.21 -15.04
C VAL A 27 3.69 -23.19 -15.90
N VAL A 28 4.33 -22.10 -16.33
CA VAL A 28 3.73 -21.11 -17.22
C VAL A 28 3.41 -21.71 -18.59
N VAL A 29 4.32 -22.51 -19.17
CA VAL A 29 4.11 -23.18 -20.46
C VAL A 29 3.01 -24.24 -20.37
N CYS A 30 2.97 -25.06 -19.30
CA CYS A 30 1.90 -26.02 -19.07
C CYS A 30 0.56 -25.31 -18.84
N PHE A 31 0.57 -24.16 -18.16
CA PHE A 31 -0.63 -23.35 -17.93
C PHE A 31 -1.17 -22.75 -19.22
N VAL A 32 -0.31 -22.22 -20.08
CA VAL A 32 -0.68 -21.73 -21.42
C VAL A 32 -1.18 -22.89 -22.30
N ALA A 33 -0.52 -24.04 -22.26
CA ALA A 33 -0.89 -25.21 -23.07
C ALA A 33 -2.26 -25.79 -22.69
N THR A 34 -2.60 -25.85 -21.39
CA THR A 34 -3.92 -26.30 -20.93
C THR A 34 -5.04 -25.29 -21.18
N SER A 35 -4.69 -24.04 -21.46
CA SER A 35 -5.67 -22.98 -21.80
C SER A 35 -6.13 -23.05 -23.26
N TYR A 36 -5.42 -23.75 -24.15
CA TYR A 36 -5.73 -23.79 -25.60
C TYR A 36 -6.96 -24.63 -25.98
N GLU A 37 -7.46 -25.51 -25.12
CA GLU A 37 -8.55 -26.40 -25.50
C GLU A 37 -9.98 -25.80 -25.34
N LEU A 38 -10.15 -24.52 -24.99
CA LEU A 38 -11.43 -24.01 -24.48
C LEU A 38 -12.07 -22.86 -25.27
N TYR A 39 -11.63 -22.53 -26.49
CA TYR A 39 -12.17 -21.37 -27.21
C TYR A 39 -13.07 -21.71 -28.38
N SER A 40 -14.27 -22.18 -28.10
CA SER A 40 -15.28 -22.40 -29.14
C SER A 40 -16.56 -21.54 -29.02
N GLN A 41 -16.66 -20.65 -28.03
CA GLN A 41 -17.81 -19.74 -27.91
C GLN A 41 -17.53 -18.35 -28.49
N GLU A 42 -18.47 -17.83 -29.29
CA GLU A 42 -18.50 -16.44 -29.73
C GLU A 42 -18.62 -15.54 -28.50
N ALA A 43 -17.54 -14.86 -28.16
CA ALA A 43 -17.50 -13.91 -27.06
C ALA A 43 -17.59 -12.50 -27.61
N ASP A 44 -18.44 -11.68 -27.01
CA ASP A 44 -18.49 -10.25 -27.29
C ASP A 44 -17.17 -9.60 -26.88
N ASN A 45 -16.61 -8.85 -27.80
CA ASN A 45 -15.49 -7.95 -27.52
C ASN A 45 -16.06 -6.63 -27.00
N THR A 46 -15.48 -6.07 -25.95
CA THR A 46 -15.87 -4.77 -25.43
C THR A 46 -14.63 -3.88 -25.35
N PHE A 47 -14.75 -2.68 -25.86
CA PHE A 47 -13.76 -1.62 -25.66
C PHE A 47 -14.43 -0.45 -24.97
N SER A 48 -13.81 0.06 -23.89
CA SER A 48 -14.31 1.22 -23.16
C SER A 48 -13.21 2.25 -22.90
N VAL A 49 -13.63 3.51 -22.89
CA VAL A 49 -12.83 4.67 -22.53
C VAL A 49 -13.51 5.35 -21.36
N ASN A 50 -12.79 5.48 -20.25
CA ASN A 50 -13.26 6.17 -19.06
C ASN A 50 -12.28 7.28 -18.70
N LEU A 51 -12.80 8.39 -18.21
CA LEU A 51 -12.01 9.50 -17.71
C LEU A 51 -12.21 9.62 -16.20
N GLN A 52 -11.15 9.98 -15.51
CA GLN A 52 -11.22 10.43 -14.12
C GLN A 52 -10.54 11.79 -14.02
N ALA A 53 -11.26 12.80 -13.53
CA ALA A 53 -10.71 14.09 -13.15
C ALA A 53 -10.96 14.28 -11.65
N THR A 54 -9.90 14.44 -10.88
CA THR A 54 -9.96 14.74 -9.46
C THR A 54 -9.14 15.98 -9.18
N THR A 55 -9.72 16.92 -8.46
CA THR A 55 -9.04 18.15 -8.03
C THR A 55 -9.31 18.35 -6.55
N ARG A 56 -8.26 18.59 -5.77
CA ARG A 56 -8.34 18.81 -4.33
C ARG A 56 -7.58 20.06 -3.94
N GLY A 57 -8.29 21.02 -3.31
CA GLY A 57 -7.70 22.15 -2.61
C GLY A 57 -7.44 21.77 -1.16
N GLU A 58 -6.29 22.14 -0.63
CA GLU A 58 -5.86 21.81 0.73
C GLU A 58 -5.37 23.05 1.46
N LEU A 59 -5.71 23.10 2.76
CA LEU A 59 -5.19 24.04 3.75
C LEU A 59 -4.60 23.21 4.88
N ARG A 60 -3.29 23.33 5.14
CA ARG A 60 -2.59 22.60 6.19
C ARG A 60 -1.87 23.55 7.12
N HIS A 61 -2.09 23.41 8.42
CA HIS A 61 -1.32 24.06 9.47
C HIS A 61 -0.68 22.96 10.33
N GLY A 62 0.65 22.85 10.26
CA GLY A 62 1.36 21.69 10.80
C GLY A 62 1.23 20.45 9.91
N GLY A 63 1.78 19.33 10.33
CA GLY A 63 1.78 18.09 9.56
C GLY A 63 3.03 17.93 8.72
N PHE A 64 2.92 17.50 7.47
CA PHE A 64 4.07 17.14 6.64
C PHE A 64 5.20 18.15 6.70
N LYS A 65 6.35 17.68 7.11
CA LYS A 65 7.50 18.48 7.44
C LYS A 65 8.26 18.88 6.19
N SER A 66 8.55 20.16 6.05
CA SER A 66 9.67 20.62 5.26
C SER A 66 10.87 20.82 6.19
N ASP A 67 12.00 20.19 5.89
CA ASP A 67 13.21 20.14 6.74
C ASP A 67 13.85 21.49 7.07
N SER A 68 13.37 22.61 6.55
CA SER A 68 14.09 23.87 6.61
C SER A 68 13.24 25.10 6.86
N ILE A 69 11.93 24.98 7.05
CA ILE A 69 11.07 26.17 7.07
C ILE A 69 10.18 26.13 8.30
N ASP A 70 10.09 27.27 8.95
CA ASP A 70 9.14 27.67 9.96
C ASP A 70 7.85 26.83 9.90
N ASN A 71 7.76 25.80 10.75
CA ASN A 71 6.64 24.85 10.83
C ASN A 71 5.30 25.52 11.16
N ASN A 72 5.31 26.83 11.37
CA ASN A 72 4.17 27.66 11.77
C ASN A 72 3.48 28.32 10.56
N ARG A 73 3.89 28.03 9.32
CA ARG A 73 3.24 28.55 8.13
C ARG A 73 2.18 27.58 7.61
N GLU A 74 1.03 28.14 7.28
CA GLU A 74 -0.03 27.41 6.59
C GLU A 74 0.39 27.10 5.15
N ALA A 75 0.23 25.84 4.75
CA ALA A 75 0.38 25.40 3.37
C ALA A 75 -0.97 25.43 2.66
N ASN A 76 -1.03 26.14 1.53
CA ASN A 76 -2.20 26.23 0.66
C ASN A 76 -1.83 25.79 -0.74
N PHE A 77 -2.50 24.80 -1.27
CA PHE A 77 -2.26 24.36 -2.64
C PHE A 77 -3.47 23.64 -3.24
N VAL A 78 -3.50 23.56 -4.55
CA VAL A 78 -4.45 22.75 -5.30
C VAL A 78 -3.68 21.66 -6.05
N ILE A 79 -4.09 20.41 -5.88
CA ILE A 79 -3.53 19.27 -6.60
C ILE A 79 -4.58 18.66 -7.51
N GLY A 80 -4.19 18.26 -8.71
CA GLY A 80 -5.07 17.63 -9.68
C GLY A 80 -4.54 16.30 -10.17
N LYS A 81 -5.46 15.41 -10.54
CA LYS A 81 -5.21 14.14 -11.19
C LYS A 81 -6.17 13.95 -12.35
N TYR A 82 -5.63 13.60 -13.51
CA TYR A 82 -6.38 13.30 -14.72
C TYR A 82 -5.92 11.95 -15.25
N ARG A 83 -6.83 10.97 -15.29
CA ARG A 83 -6.57 9.60 -15.73
C ARG A 83 -7.47 9.23 -16.88
N LEU A 84 -6.91 8.57 -17.87
CA LEU A 84 -7.64 7.99 -18.99
C LEU A 84 -7.48 6.47 -18.92
N ASP A 85 -8.59 5.74 -18.70
CA ASP A 85 -8.58 4.28 -18.71
C ASP A 85 -9.09 3.78 -20.07
N LEU A 86 -8.26 3.01 -20.76
CA LEU A 86 -8.56 2.30 -21.98
C LEU A 86 -8.65 0.81 -21.64
N ASP A 87 -9.83 0.24 -21.70
CA ASP A 87 -10.10 -1.15 -21.36
C ASP A 87 -10.56 -1.92 -22.60
N TYR A 88 -9.90 -3.04 -22.90
CA TYR A 88 -10.40 -4.06 -23.80
C TYR A 88 -10.71 -5.33 -23.05
N LYS A 89 -11.87 -5.91 -23.29
CA LYS A 89 -12.33 -7.15 -22.63
C LYS A 89 -12.93 -8.13 -23.63
N ARG A 90 -12.52 -9.38 -23.46
CA ARG A 90 -13.08 -10.56 -24.08
C ARG A 90 -13.21 -11.64 -23.01
N SER A 91 -13.95 -12.71 -23.22
CA SER A 91 -14.19 -13.77 -22.23
C SER A 91 -12.90 -14.25 -21.53
N TRP A 92 -11.82 -14.41 -22.26
CA TRP A 92 -10.56 -14.96 -21.79
C TRP A 92 -9.39 -13.98 -21.74
N LEU A 93 -9.54 -12.75 -22.29
CA LEU A 93 -8.49 -11.73 -22.39
C LEU A 93 -9.02 -10.39 -21.93
N GLU A 94 -8.26 -9.73 -21.05
CA GLU A 94 -8.48 -8.33 -20.69
C GLU A 94 -7.18 -7.57 -20.85
N LEU A 95 -7.28 -6.36 -21.38
CA LEU A 95 -6.17 -5.41 -21.48
C LEU A 95 -6.57 -4.09 -20.85
N ARG A 96 -5.66 -3.45 -20.15
CA ARG A 96 -5.82 -2.09 -19.66
C ARG A 96 -4.60 -1.24 -19.96
N LEU A 97 -4.84 -0.01 -20.33
CA LEU A 97 -3.83 1.05 -20.41
C LEU A 97 -4.40 2.31 -19.75
N SER A 98 -3.73 2.80 -18.71
CA SER A 98 -4.17 3.94 -17.91
C SER A 98 -3.07 5.00 -17.77
N PRO A 99 -2.86 5.88 -18.79
CA PRO A 99 -2.04 7.05 -18.62
C PRO A 99 -2.67 8.02 -17.62
N GLN A 100 -1.85 8.61 -16.77
CA GLN A 100 -2.24 9.54 -15.73
C GLN A 100 -1.31 10.75 -15.70
N GLN A 101 -1.90 11.94 -15.55
CA GLN A 101 -1.18 13.14 -15.19
C GLN A 101 -1.61 13.55 -13.77
N SER A 102 -0.66 13.88 -12.91
CA SER A 102 -0.92 14.44 -11.57
C SER A 102 0.10 15.53 -11.25
N GLY A 103 -0.29 16.47 -10.40
CA GLY A 103 0.60 17.53 -9.95
C GLY A 103 -0.11 18.68 -9.26
N VAL A 104 0.66 19.51 -8.60
CA VAL A 104 0.18 20.76 -7.99
C VAL A 104 -0.02 21.80 -9.10
N TRP A 105 -1.13 22.53 -9.03
CA TRP A 105 -1.44 23.59 -10.01
C TRP A 105 -0.36 24.68 -9.99
N GLY A 106 0.02 25.15 -11.16
CA GLY A 106 1.09 26.14 -11.33
C GLY A 106 2.49 25.55 -11.47
N GLN A 107 2.70 24.27 -11.21
CA GLN A 107 3.97 23.60 -11.53
C GLN A 107 4.10 23.40 -13.04
N ALA A 108 5.26 23.79 -13.61
CA ALA A 108 5.53 23.63 -15.04
C ALA A 108 5.65 22.17 -15.48
N SER A 109 6.03 21.28 -14.56
CA SER A 109 6.19 19.84 -14.79
C SER A 109 5.26 19.06 -13.86
N GLY A 110 4.05 18.77 -14.29
CA GLY A 110 3.25 17.71 -13.71
C GLY A 110 3.85 16.35 -14.10
N SER A 111 3.66 15.31 -13.28
CA SER A 111 4.09 13.96 -13.64
C SER A 111 3.09 13.33 -14.61
N LEU A 112 3.53 13.07 -15.85
CA LEU A 112 2.82 12.14 -16.74
C LEU A 112 3.40 10.75 -16.52
N SER A 113 2.57 9.80 -16.12
CA SER A 113 2.98 8.44 -15.79
C SER A 113 2.01 7.42 -16.38
N LEU A 114 2.48 6.19 -16.54
CA LEU A 114 1.61 5.05 -16.75
C LEU A 114 1.16 4.55 -15.36
N PHE A 115 -0.11 4.74 -15.04
CA PHE A 115 -0.70 4.27 -13.79
C PHE A 115 -0.89 2.75 -13.82
N GLU A 116 -1.62 2.23 -14.79
CA GLU A 116 -1.74 0.80 -15.08
C GLU A 116 -1.47 0.51 -16.55
N GLY A 117 -0.83 -0.63 -16.82
CA GLY A 117 -0.61 -1.13 -18.18
C GLY A 117 -0.38 -2.63 -18.13
N TRP A 118 -1.44 -3.43 -18.38
CA TRP A 118 -1.37 -4.86 -18.17
C TRP A 118 -2.25 -5.65 -19.15
N ALA A 119 -1.90 -6.93 -19.28
CA ALA A 119 -2.68 -7.96 -19.96
C ALA A 119 -3.05 -9.07 -18.95
N LEU A 120 -4.30 -9.52 -19.00
CA LEU A 120 -4.83 -10.62 -18.21
C LEU A 120 -5.38 -11.69 -19.14
N VAL A 121 -4.90 -12.93 -18.99
CA VAL A 121 -5.47 -14.14 -19.60
C VAL A 121 -6.10 -14.97 -18.50
N LYS A 122 -7.32 -15.41 -18.73
CA LYS A 122 -8.09 -16.22 -17.75
C LYS A 122 -8.79 -17.40 -18.40
N SER A 123 -8.95 -18.48 -17.63
CA SER A 123 -9.73 -19.65 -18.03
C SER A 123 -11.10 -19.65 -17.36
N GLU A 124 -12.07 -20.37 -17.93
CA GLU A 124 -13.39 -20.59 -17.32
C GLU A 124 -13.31 -21.32 -15.98
N LYS A 125 -12.24 -22.06 -15.73
CA LYS A 125 -12.02 -22.80 -14.48
C LYS A 125 -11.44 -21.93 -13.34
N GLY A 126 -11.29 -20.61 -13.54
CA GLY A 126 -10.80 -19.66 -12.54
C GLY A 126 -9.29 -19.48 -12.50
N PHE A 127 -8.52 -20.15 -13.35
CA PHE A 127 -7.07 -19.89 -13.45
C PHE A 127 -6.81 -18.63 -14.28
N PHE A 128 -5.77 -17.88 -13.90
CA PHE A 128 -5.43 -16.66 -14.61
C PHE A 128 -3.92 -16.36 -14.58
N THR A 129 -3.49 -15.52 -15.53
CA THR A 129 -2.18 -14.88 -15.54
C THR A 129 -2.34 -13.43 -15.93
N LYS A 130 -1.79 -12.52 -15.13
CA LYS A 130 -1.78 -11.07 -15.36
C LYS A 130 -0.36 -10.54 -15.32
N ILE A 131 0.05 -9.83 -16.37
CA ILE A 131 1.41 -9.29 -16.51
C ILE A 131 1.38 -7.80 -16.82
N GLY A 132 2.27 -7.06 -16.24
CA GLY A 132 2.46 -5.62 -16.44
C GLY A 132 2.28 -4.81 -15.19
N ARG A 133 2.19 -3.47 -15.36
CA ARG A 133 1.98 -2.53 -14.26
C ARG A 133 0.56 -2.60 -13.76
N GLN A 134 0.37 -2.94 -12.50
CA GLN A 134 -0.94 -3.18 -11.92
C GLN A 134 -0.98 -2.84 -10.43
N LEU A 135 -2.20 -2.59 -9.95
CA LEU A 135 -2.49 -2.46 -8.53
C LEU A 135 -2.42 -3.81 -7.83
N LEU A 136 -1.93 -3.80 -6.60
CA LEU A 136 -1.98 -4.93 -5.67
C LEU A 136 -2.72 -4.46 -4.41
N ALA A 137 -3.99 -4.87 -4.30
CA ALA A 137 -4.84 -4.58 -3.15
C ALA A 137 -5.36 -5.90 -2.58
N TYR A 138 -5.07 -6.18 -1.31
CA TYR A 138 -5.38 -7.43 -0.66
C TYR A 138 -5.90 -7.21 0.76
N ASP A 139 -6.89 -8.03 1.15
CA ASP A 139 -7.47 -8.07 2.49
C ASP A 139 -8.05 -6.70 2.91
N ASP A 140 -7.55 -6.10 3.99
CA ASP A 140 -7.91 -4.76 4.44
C ASP A 140 -6.98 -3.66 3.87
N GLU A 141 -6.15 -4.01 2.89
CA GLU A 141 -5.20 -3.09 2.22
C GLU A 141 -4.09 -2.51 3.12
N ARG A 142 -3.90 -3.09 4.28
CA ARG A 142 -2.92 -2.63 5.28
C ARG A 142 -1.46 -2.91 4.89
N ILE A 143 -1.21 -3.94 4.06
CA ILE A 143 0.12 -4.35 3.60
C ILE A 143 0.31 -4.14 2.10
N LEU A 144 -0.69 -4.50 1.31
CA LEU A 144 -0.76 -4.27 -0.13
C LEU A 144 -2.07 -3.55 -0.40
N GLY A 145 -2.01 -2.27 -0.75
CA GLY A 145 -3.18 -1.43 -0.83
C GLY A 145 -3.22 -0.47 -2.00
N TYR A 146 -4.40 0.09 -2.22
CA TYR A 146 -4.71 1.09 -3.23
C TYR A 146 -4.94 2.44 -2.58
N ASP A 147 -3.87 3.19 -2.34
CA ASP A 147 -3.95 4.55 -1.82
C ASP A 147 -4.05 5.59 -2.94
N ASP A 148 -5.25 5.78 -3.49
CA ASP A 148 -5.50 6.79 -4.53
C ASP A 148 -5.62 8.21 -3.97
N TRP A 149 -5.58 8.36 -2.65
CA TRP A 149 -5.60 9.64 -1.95
C TRP A 149 -4.41 10.51 -2.29
N THR A 150 -3.23 9.93 -2.40
CA THR A 150 -1.98 10.62 -2.75
C THR A 150 -1.93 11.15 -4.18
N MET A 151 -2.96 10.93 -5.01
CA MET A 151 -3.03 11.21 -6.45
C MET A 151 -2.07 10.36 -7.30
N THR A 152 -1.19 9.57 -6.67
CA THR A 152 -0.20 8.71 -7.32
C THR A 152 -0.17 7.33 -6.65
N ALA A 153 -1.33 6.68 -6.55
CA ALA A 153 -1.47 5.39 -5.88
C ALA A 153 -0.36 4.39 -6.29
N PRO A 154 0.15 3.57 -5.35
CA PRO A 154 1.22 2.63 -5.62
C PRO A 154 0.79 1.58 -6.64
N THR A 155 1.60 1.39 -7.67
CA THR A 155 1.44 0.33 -8.67
C THR A 155 2.72 -0.47 -8.79
N HIS A 156 2.63 -1.71 -9.26
CA HIS A 156 3.74 -2.66 -9.29
C HIS A 156 3.90 -3.28 -10.68
N ASP A 157 5.14 -3.34 -11.17
CA ASP A 157 5.48 -4.06 -12.40
C ASP A 157 5.69 -5.54 -12.05
N VAL A 158 4.68 -6.39 -12.29
CA VAL A 158 4.66 -7.77 -11.80
C VAL A 158 4.06 -8.76 -12.82
N LEU A 159 4.47 -10.01 -12.68
CA LEU A 159 3.76 -11.18 -13.16
C LEU A 159 2.94 -11.75 -12.00
N LYS A 160 1.63 -11.78 -12.15
CA LYS A 160 0.69 -12.38 -11.21
C LYS A 160 -0.04 -13.54 -11.87
N PHE A 161 -0.06 -14.70 -11.25
CA PHE A 161 -0.84 -15.83 -11.71
C PHE A 161 -1.48 -16.55 -10.52
N GLY A 162 -2.55 -17.28 -10.78
CA GLY A 162 -3.24 -17.95 -9.70
C GLY A 162 -4.56 -18.56 -10.10
N TYR A 163 -5.35 -18.79 -9.08
CA TYR A 163 -6.68 -19.37 -9.16
C TYR A 163 -7.66 -18.52 -8.34
N GLU A 164 -8.81 -18.21 -8.91
CA GLU A 164 -9.93 -17.56 -8.24
C GLU A 164 -11.18 -18.44 -8.40
N GLY A 165 -11.50 -19.18 -7.35
CA GLY A 165 -12.74 -19.93 -7.21
C GLY A 165 -13.68 -19.30 -6.20
N ASP A 166 -14.88 -19.88 -6.04
CA ASP A 166 -15.93 -19.35 -5.16
C ASP A 166 -15.53 -19.26 -3.70
N ARG A 167 -14.69 -20.17 -3.22
CA ARG A 167 -14.27 -20.28 -1.82
C ARG A 167 -12.78 -20.14 -1.62
N HIS A 168 -11.98 -20.51 -2.59
CA HIS A 168 -10.54 -20.55 -2.49
C HIS A 168 -9.93 -19.65 -3.57
N LYS A 169 -9.03 -18.79 -3.18
CA LYS A 169 -8.23 -17.96 -4.08
C LYS A 169 -6.78 -18.13 -3.73
N VAL A 170 -5.94 -18.28 -4.73
CA VAL A 170 -4.48 -18.38 -4.57
C VAL A 170 -3.82 -17.49 -5.59
N HIS A 171 -3.00 -16.54 -5.14
CA HIS A 171 -2.21 -15.68 -6.03
C HIS A 171 -0.72 -15.84 -5.75
N ILE A 172 0.05 -15.96 -6.80
CA ILE A 172 1.51 -15.90 -6.77
C ILE A 172 1.93 -14.69 -7.59
N ILE A 173 2.75 -13.82 -6.99
CA ILE A 173 3.16 -12.55 -7.57
C ILE A 173 4.68 -12.50 -7.59
N LEU A 174 5.23 -12.15 -8.74
CA LEU A 174 6.67 -12.06 -8.98
C LEU A 174 7.00 -10.69 -9.54
N ALA A 175 7.93 -9.98 -8.91
CA ALA A 175 8.49 -8.73 -9.39
C ALA A 175 10.00 -8.81 -9.47
N TYR A 176 10.55 -8.14 -10.47
CA TYR A 176 11.99 -7.92 -10.61
C TYR A 176 12.24 -6.56 -11.27
N ASN A 177 12.88 -5.67 -10.53
CA ASN A 177 13.16 -4.31 -10.94
C ASN A 177 14.67 -4.07 -11.02
N GLN A 178 15.08 -3.26 -11.99
CA GLN A 178 16.47 -2.82 -12.13
C GLN A 178 16.53 -1.43 -12.74
N THR A 179 17.56 -0.67 -12.39
CA THR A 179 17.86 0.59 -13.06
C THR A 179 18.62 0.26 -14.33
N ALA A 180 17.90 0.24 -15.44
CA ALA A 180 18.46 -0.15 -16.74
C ALA A 180 19.17 1.02 -17.40
N THR A 181 20.39 1.32 -17.00
CA THR A 181 21.30 2.14 -17.82
C THR A 181 22.12 1.28 -18.76
N ASN A 182 22.41 0.04 -18.38
CA ASN A 182 23.11 -0.91 -19.23
C ASN A 182 22.78 -2.36 -18.83
N PRO A 183 21.80 -3.01 -19.48
CA PRO A 183 21.38 -4.37 -19.16
C PRO A 183 22.45 -5.43 -19.40
N ASP A 184 23.48 -5.13 -20.20
CA ASP A 184 24.54 -6.07 -20.58
C ASP A 184 25.71 -6.10 -19.59
N GLU A 185 25.77 -5.19 -18.61
CA GLU A 185 26.89 -5.14 -17.65
C GLU A 185 26.79 -6.17 -16.51
N GLY A 186 25.77 -6.98 -16.45
CA GLY A 186 25.63 -8.04 -15.42
C GLY A 186 25.46 -7.50 -13.99
N ASN A 187 25.43 -6.20 -13.81
CA ASN A 187 25.27 -5.55 -12.51
C ASN A 187 23.81 -5.09 -12.36
N THR A 188 23.04 -5.87 -11.65
CA THR A 188 21.62 -5.60 -11.40
C THR A 188 21.46 -4.68 -10.21
N TYR A 189 21.75 -3.39 -10.40
CA TYR A 189 21.51 -2.36 -9.40
C TYR A 189 20.09 -1.78 -9.55
N TYR A 190 19.45 -1.43 -8.44
CA TYR A 190 18.14 -0.79 -8.44
C TYR A 190 18.08 0.35 -7.42
N ALA A 191 17.80 1.57 -7.90
CA ALA A 191 17.60 2.75 -7.05
C ALA A 191 16.60 3.71 -7.72
N ASN A 192 15.88 4.45 -6.90
CA ASN A 192 14.95 5.51 -7.33
C ASN A 192 13.90 5.05 -8.35
N GLY A 193 13.42 3.82 -8.21
CA GLY A 193 12.39 3.27 -9.07
C GLY A 193 10.97 3.51 -8.56
N LEU A 194 10.01 2.90 -9.25
CA LEU A 194 8.58 3.02 -8.94
C LEU A 194 8.23 2.52 -7.54
N GLN A 195 8.86 1.42 -7.11
CA GLN A 195 8.68 0.80 -5.82
C GLN A 195 10.05 0.53 -5.17
N PRO A 196 10.13 0.47 -3.83
CA PRO A 196 11.41 0.31 -3.15
C PRO A 196 12.06 -1.06 -3.37
N HIS A 197 11.29 -2.11 -3.69
CA HIS A 197 11.84 -3.45 -3.87
C HIS A 197 12.56 -3.63 -5.22
N LYS A 198 13.72 -4.26 -5.17
CA LYS A 198 14.42 -4.78 -6.34
C LYS A 198 13.78 -6.07 -6.85
N SER A 199 13.33 -6.93 -5.93
CA SER A 199 12.60 -8.15 -6.26
C SER A 199 11.53 -8.44 -5.21
N MET A 200 10.45 -9.08 -5.63
CA MET A 200 9.39 -9.50 -4.73
C MET A 200 8.81 -10.83 -5.19
N GLN A 201 8.66 -11.77 -4.24
CA GLN A 201 7.92 -13.01 -4.41
C GLN A 201 6.85 -13.04 -3.33
N THR A 202 5.58 -13.10 -3.76
CA THR A 202 4.44 -13.08 -2.84
C THR A 202 3.53 -14.28 -3.10
N LEU A 203 3.09 -14.91 -2.03
CA LEU A 203 2.02 -15.89 -2.03
C LEU A 203 0.90 -15.37 -1.15
N TRP A 204 -0.29 -15.26 -1.72
CA TRP A 204 -1.51 -14.94 -1.01
C TRP A 204 -2.53 -16.06 -1.22
N TYR A 205 -3.14 -16.52 -0.12
CA TYR A 205 -4.23 -17.48 -0.12
C TYR A 205 -5.41 -16.90 0.64
N HIS A 206 -6.61 -17.05 0.11
CA HIS A 206 -7.84 -16.63 0.77
C HIS A 206 -8.88 -17.75 0.74
N TYR A 207 -9.59 -17.89 1.84
CA TYR A 207 -10.71 -18.79 2.00
C TYR A 207 -11.94 -18.03 2.48
N ASP A 208 -13.08 -18.25 1.81
CA ASP A 208 -14.39 -17.77 2.21
C ASP A 208 -15.33 -18.95 2.52
N THR A 209 -16.05 -18.86 3.64
CA THR A 209 -17.19 -19.74 3.89
C THR A 209 -18.38 -19.36 3.00
N PRO A 210 -19.39 -20.24 2.83
CA PRO A 210 -20.62 -19.89 2.10
C PRO A 210 -21.22 -18.58 2.58
N LYS A 211 -21.59 -17.70 1.64
CA LYS A 211 -22.11 -16.35 1.87
C LYS A 211 -21.10 -15.40 2.54
N SER A 212 -19.81 -15.72 2.45
CA SER A 212 -18.70 -14.94 3.04
C SER A 212 -18.94 -14.56 4.51
N LEU A 213 -19.54 -15.47 5.28
CA LEU A 213 -19.77 -15.24 6.72
C LEU A 213 -18.44 -15.15 7.49
N PHE A 214 -17.47 -16.01 7.12
CA PHE A 214 -16.12 -16.00 7.64
C PHE A 214 -15.15 -16.06 6.47
N GLY A 215 -14.16 -15.15 6.48
CA GLY A 215 -13.05 -15.10 5.54
C GLY A 215 -11.72 -15.17 6.28
N ALA A 216 -10.74 -15.83 5.69
CA ALA A 216 -9.39 -15.92 6.22
C ALA A 216 -8.37 -15.88 5.11
N SER A 217 -7.32 -15.07 5.27
CA SER A 217 -6.20 -14.99 4.34
C SER A 217 -4.87 -15.34 5.03
N LEU A 218 -3.96 -15.88 4.24
CA LEU A 218 -2.55 -16.02 4.56
C LEU A 218 -1.73 -15.27 3.52
N LEU A 219 -0.80 -14.45 3.97
CA LEU A 219 0.11 -13.68 3.12
C LEU A 219 1.55 -14.03 3.49
N PHE A 220 2.34 -14.40 2.50
CA PHE A 220 3.79 -14.51 2.59
C PHE A 220 4.43 -13.64 1.52
N MET A 221 5.39 -12.81 1.90
CA MET A 221 6.19 -11.99 0.99
C MET A 221 7.67 -12.19 1.27
N ASN A 222 8.47 -12.32 0.23
CA ASN A 222 9.93 -12.22 0.27
C ASN A 222 10.33 -11.03 -0.60
N ILE A 223 10.93 -10.02 0.02
CA ILE A 223 11.20 -8.72 -0.59
C ILE A 223 12.69 -8.49 -0.59
N GLY A 224 13.29 -8.38 -1.78
CA GLY A 224 14.70 -8.03 -1.95
C GLY A 224 14.86 -6.52 -2.11
N MET A 225 15.65 -5.92 -1.22
CA MET A 225 15.97 -4.50 -1.21
C MET A 225 17.41 -4.29 -1.68
N GLN A 226 17.65 -3.28 -2.52
CA GLN A 226 19.01 -2.83 -2.81
C GLN A 226 19.65 -2.31 -1.54
N SER A 227 20.91 -2.64 -1.30
CA SER A 227 21.64 -2.12 -0.14
C SER A 227 21.70 -0.59 -0.18
N ALA A 228 21.30 0.05 0.92
CA ALA A 228 21.51 1.46 1.17
C ALA A 228 22.85 1.75 1.88
N ASN A 229 23.69 0.73 2.08
CA ASN A 229 24.99 0.85 2.70
C ASN A 229 26.08 1.02 1.64
N ASP A 230 26.78 2.13 1.64
CA ASP A 230 27.86 2.46 0.69
C ASP A 230 29.01 1.46 0.71
N ALA A 231 29.25 0.76 1.81
CA ALA A 231 30.25 -0.30 1.90
C ALA A 231 29.84 -1.60 1.16
N THR A 232 28.56 -1.78 0.85
CA THR A 232 28.03 -2.97 0.20
C THR A 232 26.98 -2.64 -0.88
N PRO A 233 27.27 -1.70 -1.80
CA PRO A 233 26.23 -1.12 -2.70
C PRO A 233 25.60 -2.16 -3.65
N ASN A 234 26.33 -3.22 -3.99
CA ASN A 234 25.88 -4.28 -4.90
C ASN A 234 25.16 -5.44 -4.19
N THR A 235 24.94 -5.34 -2.88
CA THR A 235 24.26 -6.39 -2.11
C THR A 235 22.74 -6.20 -2.21
N THR A 236 22.01 -7.30 -2.27
CA THR A 236 20.56 -7.32 -2.09
C THR A 236 20.26 -7.97 -0.74
N PHE A 237 19.60 -7.25 0.13
CA PHE A 237 19.09 -7.76 1.40
C PHE A 237 17.67 -8.24 1.23
N TYR A 238 17.32 -9.31 1.93
CA TYR A 238 15.99 -9.90 1.85
C TYR A 238 15.27 -9.80 3.20
N GLN A 239 14.08 -9.24 3.16
CA GLN A 239 13.14 -9.27 4.27
C GLN A 239 11.94 -10.14 3.91
N GLN A 240 11.39 -10.83 4.90
CA GLN A 240 10.18 -11.63 4.75
C GLN A 240 9.06 -11.05 5.61
N LEU A 241 7.84 -11.13 5.09
CA LEU A 241 6.62 -10.85 5.83
C LEU A 241 5.73 -12.08 5.76
N LEU A 242 5.24 -12.50 6.92
CA LEU A 242 4.24 -13.56 7.06
C LEU A 242 3.08 -13.02 7.89
N GLY A 243 1.86 -13.25 7.44
CA GLY A 243 0.71 -12.81 8.21
C GLY A 243 -0.61 -13.41 7.80
N THR A 244 -1.63 -13.03 8.54
CA THR A 244 -3.00 -13.48 8.35
C THR A 244 -3.97 -12.31 8.54
N TYR A 245 -5.06 -12.36 7.79
CA TYR A 245 -6.21 -11.49 7.96
C TYR A 245 -7.46 -12.37 8.12
N LEU A 246 -8.33 -11.99 9.06
CA LEU A 246 -9.57 -12.68 9.37
C LEU A 246 -10.74 -11.70 9.32
N SER A 247 -11.85 -12.12 8.74
CA SER A 247 -13.10 -11.36 8.74
C SER A 247 -14.27 -12.27 9.14
N PHE A 248 -15.16 -11.74 10.01
CA PHE A 248 -16.38 -12.42 10.39
C PHE A 248 -17.57 -11.44 10.30
N LYS A 249 -18.58 -11.80 9.53
CA LYS A 249 -19.69 -10.91 9.10
C LYS A 249 -21.08 -11.43 9.52
N PRO A 250 -21.37 -11.61 10.83
CA PRO A 250 -22.69 -12.08 11.27
C PRO A 250 -23.72 -10.95 11.22
N LYS A 251 -24.72 -11.07 10.36
CA LYS A 251 -25.81 -10.09 10.18
C LYS A 251 -25.25 -8.66 9.95
N ASN A 252 -25.47 -7.76 10.94
CA ASN A 252 -25.10 -6.34 10.87
C ASN A 252 -23.73 -6.04 11.48
N TRP A 253 -22.96 -7.07 11.83
CA TRP A 253 -21.64 -6.92 12.38
C TRP A 253 -20.55 -7.24 11.36
N LEU A 254 -19.44 -6.52 11.47
CA LEU A 254 -18.16 -6.85 10.82
C LEU A 254 -17.09 -6.86 11.91
N LEU A 255 -16.47 -8.01 12.10
CA LEU A 255 -15.31 -8.18 12.95
C LEU A 255 -14.11 -8.50 12.07
N GLU A 256 -13.03 -7.76 12.21
CA GLU A 256 -11.80 -7.94 11.44
C GLU A 256 -10.62 -8.05 12.42
N GLY A 257 -9.64 -8.85 12.03
CA GLY A 257 -8.38 -8.96 12.75
C GLY A 257 -7.25 -9.30 11.79
N ALA A 258 -6.07 -8.74 12.04
CA ALA A 258 -4.88 -9.02 11.27
C ALA A 258 -3.67 -9.18 12.19
N PHE A 259 -2.74 -10.01 11.77
CA PHE A 259 -1.43 -10.15 12.40
C PHE A 259 -0.38 -10.36 11.32
N TYR A 260 0.71 -9.60 11.38
CA TYR A 260 1.84 -9.69 10.46
C TYR A 260 3.15 -9.66 11.23
N TYR A 261 4.11 -10.46 10.77
CA TYR A 261 5.45 -10.53 11.31
C TYR A 261 6.49 -10.34 10.22
N GLN A 262 7.47 -9.47 10.47
CA GLN A 262 8.58 -9.15 9.57
C GLN A 262 9.87 -9.70 10.13
N MET A 263 10.65 -10.37 9.28
CA MET A 263 11.94 -10.98 9.60
C MET A 263 12.93 -10.81 8.45
N GLY A 264 14.17 -11.25 8.65
CA GLY A 264 15.22 -11.16 7.64
C GLY A 264 16.10 -9.93 7.82
N LYS A 265 16.43 -9.23 6.73
CA LYS A 265 17.29 -8.05 6.77
C LYS A 265 16.70 -6.90 5.96
N GLN A 266 16.68 -5.72 6.55
CA GLN A 266 16.33 -4.49 5.87
C GLN A 266 17.51 -3.95 5.02
N GLU A 267 17.28 -2.90 4.24
CA GLU A 267 18.22 -2.35 3.24
C GLU A 267 19.58 -1.91 3.78
N TYR A 268 19.70 -1.61 5.08
CA TYR A 268 21.00 -1.31 5.73
C TYR A 268 21.71 -2.54 6.29
N GLY A 269 21.12 -3.76 6.10
CA GLY A 269 21.69 -5.02 6.56
C GLY A 269 21.36 -5.38 8.00
N MET A 270 20.60 -4.56 8.74
CA MET A 270 20.14 -4.88 10.09
C MET A 270 19.09 -5.98 10.07
N THR A 271 19.12 -6.84 11.08
CA THR A 271 18.12 -7.92 11.23
C THR A 271 16.77 -7.31 11.61
N LEU A 272 15.73 -7.68 10.87
CA LEU A 272 14.37 -7.29 11.11
C LEU A 272 13.68 -8.30 12.04
N ASP A 273 12.96 -7.79 13.06
CA ASP A 273 12.25 -8.58 14.07
C ASP A 273 11.05 -7.74 14.56
N ALA A 274 10.06 -7.56 13.70
CA ALA A 274 8.98 -6.61 13.89
C ALA A 274 7.62 -7.27 13.67
N PHE A 275 6.58 -6.78 14.34
CA PHE A 275 5.24 -7.30 14.16
C PHE A 275 4.17 -6.21 14.30
N MET A 276 3.02 -6.49 13.73
CA MET A 276 1.81 -5.71 13.97
C MET A 276 0.62 -6.62 14.25
N GLY A 277 -0.34 -6.10 15.00
CA GLY A 277 -1.65 -6.69 15.19
C GLY A 277 -2.74 -5.63 15.09
N SER A 278 -3.89 -5.99 14.54
CA SER A 278 -5.06 -5.12 14.50
C SER A 278 -6.33 -5.88 14.82
N ALA A 279 -7.29 -5.18 15.41
CA ALA A 279 -8.65 -5.66 15.64
C ALA A 279 -9.63 -4.53 15.39
N LYS A 280 -10.73 -4.82 14.68
CA LYS A 280 -11.78 -3.85 14.36
C LYS A 280 -13.13 -4.50 14.49
N VAL A 281 -14.06 -3.77 15.05
CA VAL A 281 -15.48 -4.13 15.10
C VAL A 281 -16.31 -2.99 14.52
N LYS A 282 -17.25 -3.34 13.64
CA LYS A 282 -18.25 -2.40 13.09
C LYS A 282 -19.63 -2.99 13.27
N HIS A 283 -20.58 -2.17 13.69
CA HIS A 283 -22.00 -2.51 13.75
C HIS A 283 -22.83 -1.54 12.93
N SER A 284 -23.60 -2.06 11.99
CA SER A 284 -24.58 -1.29 11.20
C SER A 284 -25.95 -1.41 11.84
N PHE A 285 -26.43 -0.35 12.49
CA PHE A 285 -27.78 -0.31 13.10
C PHE A 285 -28.87 -0.36 12.03
N ASN A 286 -28.60 0.30 10.93
CA ASN A 286 -29.42 0.34 9.70
C ASN A 286 -28.57 0.83 8.53
N ASP A 287 -29.16 1.01 7.35
CA ASP A 287 -28.48 1.49 6.14
C ASP A 287 -27.95 2.94 6.24
N LYS A 288 -28.42 3.69 7.26
CA LYS A 288 -28.08 5.11 7.44
C LYS A 288 -27.09 5.36 8.58
N PHE A 289 -26.87 4.40 9.49
CA PHE A 289 -26.05 4.62 10.65
C PHE A 289 -25.25 3.38 11.03
N SER A 290 -23.94 3.57 11.19
CA SER A 290 -23.03 2.55 11.71
C SER A 290 -21.99 3.14 12.65
N LEU A 291 -21.54 2.32 13.60
CA LEU A 291 -20.42 2.60 14.51
C LEU A 291 -19.30 1.59 14.29
N GLN A 292 -18.07 2.05 14.45
CA GLN A 292 -16.91 1.19 14.47
C GLN A 292 -15.95 1.57 15.59
N ALA A 293 -15.19 0.60 16.08
CA ALA A 293 -14.08 0.80 16.98
C ALA A 293 -12.97 -0.18 16.62
N GLY A 294 -11.74 0.20 16.88
CA GLY A 294 -10.61 -0.69 16.60
C GLY A 294 -9.35 -0.26 17.33
N TYR A 295 -8.37 -1.15 17.27
CA TYR A 295 -7.07 -0.97 17.86
C TYR A 295 -5.99 -1.56 16.95
N ASP A 296 -4.95 -0.76 16.70
CA ASP A 296 -3.77 -1.16 15.96
C ASP A 296 -2.55 -1.08 16.88
N TYR A 297 -1.68 -2.07 16.77
CA TYR A 297 -0.41 -2.14 17.46
C TYR A 297 0.69 -2.46 16.48
N LEU A 298 1.64 -1.54 16.29
CA LEU A 298 2.85 -1.70 15.51
C LEU A 298 4.04 -1.72 16.47
N SER A 299 4.84 -2.77 16.44
CA SER A 299 6.06 -2.85 17.25
C SER A 299 7.04 -1.75 16.89
N GLY A 300 7.90 -1.37 17.84
CA GLY A 300 8.84 -0.28 17.69
C GLY A 300 10.20 -0.55 18.33
N ASP A 301 11.15 0.28 17.98
CA ASP A 301 12.50 0.26 18.51
C ASP A 301 12.63 1.06 19.80
N LYS A 302 13.35 0.50 20.78
CA LYS A 302 13.64 1.18 22.05
C LYS A 302 14.72 2.25 21.96
N TYR A 303 15.53 2.18 20.91
CA TYR A 303 16.74 2.97 20.76
C TYR A 303 16.62 3.88 19.55
N PHE A 304 15.65 4.74 19.60
CA PHE A 304 15.52 5.80 18.63
C PHE A 304 16.39 6.97 19.11
N ALA A 305 17.59 7.07 18.58
CA ALA A 305 18.45 8.22 18.90
C ALA A 305 18.02 9.42 18.08
N VAL A 306 17.22 10.29 18.67
CA VAL A 306 17.18 11.69 18.24
C VAL A 306 18.39 12.37 18.89
N PRO A 307 19.41 12.80 18.14
CA PRO A 307 20.53 13.51 18.75
C PRO A 307 20.01 14.84 19.32
N PRO A 308 20.17 15.11 20.61
CA PRO A 308 20.01 16.47 21.09
C PRO A 308 21.13 17.28 20.48
N HIS A 309 20.80 18.29 19.66
CA HIS A 309 21.73 19.28 19.12
C HIS A 309 22.95 18.69 18.35
N GLY A 310 22.74 18.20 17.14
CA GLY A 310 23.77 18.14 16.10
C GLY A 310 24.87 17.09 16.21
N GLY A 311 24.74 16.09 17.07
CA GLY A 311 25.69 14.98 17.17
C GLY A 311 25.14 13.71 16.52
N ILE A 312 25.83 13.14 15.52
CA ILE A 312 25.50 11.84 14.91
C ILE A 312 25.90 10.73 15.90
N GLY A 313 25.02 10.41 16.82
CA GLY A 313 25.13 9.21 17.65
C GLY A 313 24.16 8.16 17.16
N MET A 314 24.45 7.51 16.03
CA MET A 314 23.68 6.31 15.65
C MET A 314 24.10 5.17 16.58
N VAL A 315 23.25 4.80 17.53
CA VAL A 315 23.40 3.55 18.25
C VAL A 315 22.94 2.46 17.30
N PHE A 316 23.88 1.79 16.64
CA PHE A 316 23.58 0.63 15.80
C PHE A 316 23.21 -0.54 16.71
N HIS A 317 21.95 -0.95 16.65
CA HIS A 317 21.50 -2.21 17.21
C HIS A 317 21.51 -3.28 16.13
N ASP A 318 21.79 -4.53 16.54
CA ASP A 318 21.77 -5.67 15.64
C ASP A 318 20.37 -5.97 15.03
N LYS A 319 19.32 -5.36 15.59
CA LYS A 319 17.92 -5.63 15.23
C LYS A 319 17.11 -4.33 15.10
N CYS A 320 16.28 -4.29 14.07
CA CYS A 320 15.21 -3.31 13.86
C CYS A 320 13.86 -3.96 14.24
N ARG A 321 13.14 -3.34 15.17
CA ARG A 321 11.82 -3.81 15.66
C ARG A 321 10.67 -2.92 15.22
N GLY A 322 10.93 -1.84 14.50
CA GLY A 322 9.92 -0.98 13.92
C GLY A 322 9.20 -1.69 12.79
N PHE A 323 7.89 -1.93 12.94
CA PHE A 323 7.08 -2.53 11.87
C PHE A 323 6.81 -1.48 10.77
N ASN A 324 7.01 -1.90 9.50
CA ASN A 324 6.79 -1.07 8.34
C ASN A 324 5.72 -1.70 7.42
N PRO A 325 4.54 -1.11 7.24
CA PRO A 325 3.49 -1.60 6.35
C PRO A 325 3.71 -1.29 4.86
N ILE A 326 4.89 -1.25 4.37
CA ILE A 326 5.55 -0.90 3.10
C ILE A 326 4.65 -0.44 1.94
N TYR A 327 3.62 -1.23 1.55
CA TYR A 327 2.78 -0.98 0.35
C TYR A 327 1.30 -0.77 0.69
N GLY A 328 0.99 -0.52 1.97
CA GLY A 328 -0.39 -0.36 2.42
C GLY A 328 -1.04 0.96 2.02
N SER A 329 -2.36 1.02 2.11
CA SER A 329 -3.16 2.25 1.99
C SER A 329 -3.07 3.07 3.27
N HIS A 330 -1.99 3.82 3.41
CA HIS A 330 -1.63 4.46 4.67
C HIS A 330 -2.61 5.53 5.12
N HIS A 331 -3.21 6.25 4.19
CA HIS A 331 -4.23 7.26 4.49
C HIS A 331 -5.51 6.70 5.12
N GLU A 332 -5.80 5.41 4.91
CA GLU A 332 -6.96 4.75 5.52
C GLU A 332 -6.73 4.34 6.98
N PHE A 333 -5.47 4.39 7.43
CA PHE A 333 -5.05 3.94 8.74
C PHE A 333 -4.23 5.02 9.44
N TYR A 334 -4.19 4.99 10.76
CA TYR A 334 -3.30 5.82 11.58
C TYR A 334 -3.55 7.33 11.51
N GLY A 335 -4.80 7.74 11.19
CA GLY A 335 -5.25 9.13 11.15
C GLY A 335 -5.12 9.79 9.78
N ALA A 336 -6.11 10.59 9.40
CA ALA A 336 -6.22 11.20 8.07
C ALA A 336 -5.15 12.27 7.79
N MET A 337 -4.47 12.80 8.80
CA MET A 337 -3.36 13.73 8.60
C MET A 337 -2.06 13.05 8.12
N ASP A 338 -2.02 11.72 8.01
CA ASP A 338 -0.87 10.90 7.60
C ASP A 338 0.40 11.16 8.43
N PHE A 339 0.22 11.62 9.68
CA PHE A 339 1.30 12.17 10.49
C PHE A 339 2.18 11.09 11.15
N PHE A 340 1.60 9.94 11.48
CA PHE A 340 2.28 8.82 12.13
C PHE A 340 2.69 7.73 11.14
N TYR A 341 2.75 8.09 9.89
CA TYR A 341 3.25 7.24 8.87
C TYR A 341 4.79 7.13 8.93
N LEU A 342 5.35 6.08 8.34
CA LEU A 342 6.77 5.74 8.46
C LEU A 342 7.72 6.94 8.21
N ASP A 343 7.44 7.72 7.17
CA ASP A 343 8.23 8.88 6.79
C ASP A 343 8.16 10.03 7.81
N SER A 344 7.18 9.97 8.71
CA SER A 344 7.00 10.95 9.76
C SER A 344 7.95 10.74 10.95
N TYR A 345 8.51 9.53 11.10
CA TYR A 345 9.56 9.26 12.08
C TYR A 345 10.94 9.45 11.47
N VAL A 346 11.88 9.93 12.26
CA VAL A 346 13.23 10.24 11.77
C VAL A 346 14.03 8.97 11.52
N GLY A 347 14.29 8.66 10.26
CA GLY A 347 15.08 7.50 9.83
C GLY A 347 14.28 6.19 9.79
N ASN A 348 14.97 5.05 9.60
CA ASN A 348 14.37 3.73 9.48
C ASN A 348 14.01 3.08 10.82
N PHE A 349 14.09 3.82 11.92
CA PHE A 349 13.78 3.38 13.26
C PHE A 349 12.49 4.05 13.71
N THR A 350 11.43 3.29 13.86
CA THR A 350 10.19 3.82 14.39
C THR A 350 10.03 3.41 15.85
N PRO A 351 9.53 4.29 16.73
CA PRO A 351 9.22 3.94 18.10
C PRO A 351 7.95 3.07 18.21
N GLY A 352 7.39 2.65 17.07
CA GLY A 352 6.14 1.92 16.96
C GLY A 352 4.92 2.80 17.23
N LEU A 353 3.73 2.25 16.97
CA LEU A 353 2.48 2.99 17.06
C LEU A 353 1.38 2.14 17.70
N GLN A 354 0.65 2.73 18.63
CA GLN A 354 -0.66 2.31 19.07
C GLN A 354 -1.69 3.31 18.56
N ASN A 355 -2.76 2.81 17.97
CA ASN A 355 -3.88 3.60 17.48
C ASN A 355 -5.18 3.00 18.02
N LEU A 356 -5.78 3.64 19.02
CA LEU A 356 -7.12 3.31 19.49
C LEU A 356 -8.10 4.28 18.83
N TYR A 357 -9.10 3.75 18.14
CA TYR A 357 -10.03 4.60 17.40
C TYR A 357 -11.49 4.19 17.54
N VAL A 358 -12.35 5.17 17.40
CA VAL A 358 -13.80 5.01 17.27
C VAL A 358 -14.30 5.91 16.14
N GLY A 359 -15.23 5.41 15.34
CA GLY A 359 -15.77 6.19 14.22
C GLY A 359 -17.24 5.89 13.97
N THR A 360 -17.91 6.79 13.31
CA THR A 360 -19.30 6.66 12.89
C THR A 360 -19.49 7.10 11.45
N VAL A 361 -20.39 6.42 10.76
CA VAL A 361 -20.87 6.79 9.42
C VAL A 361 -22.36 7.06 9.51
N VAL A 362 -22.77 8.25 9.03
CA VAL A 362 -24.16 8.68 8.97
C VAL A 362 -24.51 9.02 7.52
N LYS A 363 -25.59 8.44 7.01
CA LYS A 363 -26.14 8.71 5.65
C LYS A 363 -27.53 9.34 5.77
N PRO A 364 -27.65 10.67 5.98
CA PRO A 364 -28.94 11.35 6.11
C PRO A 364 -29.81 11.15 4.89
N THR A 365 -29.20 11.14 3.71
CA THR A 365 -29.84 10.87 2.42
C THR A 365 -29.01 9.83 1.63
N THR A 366 -29.52 9.38 0.50
CA THR A 366 -28.77 8.49 -0.42
C THR A 366 -27.58 9.21 -1.08
N SER A 367 -27.59 10.53 -1.12
CA SER A 367 -26.55 11.35 -1.76
C SER A 367 -25.53 11.92 -0.78
N LEU A 368 -25.80 11.91 0.53
CA LEU A 368 -24.91 12.50 1.55
C LEU A 368 -24.42 11.45 2.52
N GLU A 369 -23.11 11.32 2.62
CA GLU A 369 -22.42 10.53 3.64
C GLU A 369 -21.55 11.42 4.50
N LEU A 370 -21.64 11.25 5.82
CA LEU A 370 -20.88 11.94 6.84
C LEU A 370 -20.11 10.92 7.66
N ASN A 371 -18.82 11.15 7.85
CA ASN A 371 -17.94 10.31 8.67
C ASN A 371 -17.34 11.18 9.78
N LEU A 372 -17.33 10.67 10.99
CA LEU A 372 -16.65 11.26 12.13
C LEU A 372 -15.79 10.16 12.77
N ALA A 373 -14.51 10.45 13.01
CA ALA A 373 -13.60 9.54 13.71
C ALA A 373 -12.83 10.28 14.81
N TYR A 374 -12.44 9.54 15.81
CA TYR A 374 -11.55 9.95 16.88
C TYR A 374 -10.46 8.89 17.04
N HIS A 375 -9.21 9.35 17.14
CA HIS A 375 -8.04 8.52 17.36
C HIS A 375 -7.28 8.99 18.60
N TYR A 376 -6.77 8.03 19.36
CA TYR A 376 -5.75 8.23 20.36
C TYR A 376 -4.48 7.50 19.93
N PHE A 377 -3.37 8.23 19.85
CA PHE A 377 -2.09 7.72 19.42
C PHE A 377 -1.08 7.67 20.56
N ALA A 378 -0.29 6.59 20.59
CA ALA A 378 0.82 6.42 21.51
C ALA A 378 1.93 5.58 20.87
N ILE A 379 3.18 5.77 21.28
CA ILE A 379 4.29 4.88 20.92
C ILE A 379 4.20 3.54 21.68
N THR A 380 4.73 2.47 21.07
CA THR A 380 4.79 1.14 21.70
C THR A 380 6.05 0.97 22.56
N SER A 381 7.16 1.59 22.13
CA SER A 381 8.45 1.49 22.83
C SER A 381 8.53 2.39 24.06
N GLU A 382 9.42 2.07 24.98
CA GLU A 382 9.84 2.93 26.07
C GLU A 382 11.09 3.69 25.67
N LEU A 383 11.01 5.02 25.68
CA LEU A 383 12.09 5.93 25.32
C LEU A 383 12.38 6.82 26.53
N ASP A 384 13.62 6.78 27.02
CA ASP A 384 14.03 7.48 28.24
C ASP A 384 14.07 9.02 28.09
N TYR A 385 14.03 9.52 26.86
CA TYR A 385 14.15 10.95 26.55
C TYR A 385 12.80 11.63 26.21
N VAL A 386 11.69 10.93 26.35
CA VAL A 386 10.35 11.49 26.16
C VAL A 386 9.54 11.41 27.45
N PRO A 387 8.67 12.39 27.73
CA PRO A 387 7.93 12.45 29.01
C PRO A 387 6.86 11.38 29.14
N SER A 388 6.33 10.85 28.05
CA SER A 388 5.27 9.83 28.06
C SER A 388 5.20 9.06 26.73
N LYS A 389 4.37 8.01 26.68
CA LYS A 389 4.07 7.29 25.43
C LYS A 389 3.03 7.99 24.56
N SER A 390 2.24 8.90 25.10
CA SER A 390 1.17 9.56 24.35
C SER A 390 1.72 10.46 23.24
N LEU A 391 1.20 10.30 22.03
CA LEU A 391 1.49 11.17 20.90
C LEU A 391 0.42 12.23 20.70
N GLY A 392 -0.82 11.94 21.07
CA GLY A 392 -1.90 12.91 20.96
C GLY A 392 -3.24 12.30 20.57
N HIS A 393 -4.15 13.21 20.21
CA HIS A 393 -5.53 12.90 19.85
C HIS A 393 -5.87 13.54 18.52
N ASP A 394 -6.51 12.80 17.61
CA ASP A 394 -6.99 13.30 16.33
C ASP A 394 -8.51 13.18 16.25
N ILE A 395 -9.16 14.20 15.70
CA ILE A 395 -10.59 14.22 15.42
C ILE A 395 -10.74 14.54 13.94
N GLU A 396 -11.45 13.67 13.23
CA GLU A 396 -11.62 13.73 11.80
C GLU A 396 -13.09 13.84 11.42
N PHE A 397 -13.40 14.73 10.54
CA PHE A 397 -14.72 14.87 9.94
C PHE A 397 -14.60 14.85 8.41
N ASN A 398 -15.37 13.99 7.75
CA ASN A 398 -15.45 13.91 6.32
C ASN A 398 -16.91 13.94 5.87
N ALA A 399 -17.19 14.65 4.80
CA ALA A 399 -18.49 14.71 4.16
C ALA A 399 -18.35 14.47 2.67
N THR A 400 -19.17 13.58 2.10
CA THR A 400 -19.22 13.32 0.66
C THR A 400 -20.65 13.49 0.17
N TYR A 401 -20.83 14.38 -0.82
CA TYR A 401 -22.08 14.59 -1.52
C TYR A 401 -21.98 14.11 -2.96
N SER A 402 -22.80 13.13 -3.33
CA SER A 402 -22.92 12.61 -4.69
C SER A 402 -24.03 13.34 -5.43
N PHE A 403 -23.64 14.24 -6.36
CA PHE A 403 -24.61 14.91 -7.27
C PHE A 403 -25.21 13.89 -8.24
N SER A 404 -24.42 12.91 -8.64
CA SER A 404 -24.77 11.77 -9.46
C SER A 404 -23.72 10.66 -9.25
N ASP A 405 -23.89 9.54 -9.91
CA ASP A 405 -22.87 8.48 -9.94
C ASP A 405 -21.54 8.92 -10.58
N LEU A 406 -21.55 10.02 -11.33
CA LEU A 406 -20.41 10.55 -12.08
C LEU A 406 -19.71 11.71 -11.39
N VAL A 407 -20.38 12.43 -10.48
CA VAL A 407 -19.88 13.68 -9.89
C VAL A 407 -20.04 13.64 -8.38
N LYS A 408 -18.92 13.73 -7.66
CA LYS A 408 -18.87 13.76 -6.21
C LYS A 408 -18.09 14.98 -5.72
N LEU A 409 -18.59 15.62 -4.68
CA LEU A 409 -17.90 16.64 -3.92
C LEU A 409 -17.65 16.09 -2.51
N SER A 410 -16.40 16.07 -2.10
CA SER A 410 -16.01 15.65 -0.75
C SER A 410 -15.27 16.77 -0.05
N ALA A 411 -15.46 16.89 1.25
CA ALA A 411 -14.76 17.82 2.11
C ALA A 411 -14.33 17.11 3.40
N GLY A 412 -13.19 17.48 3.94
CA GLY A 412 -12.71 16.95 5.19
C GLY A 412 -12.04 18.00 6.04
N TYR A 413 -12.04 17.73 7.33
CA TYR A 413 -11.34 18.50 8.34
C TYR A 413 -10.79 17.58 9.42
N SER A 414 -9.50 17.70 9.72
CA SER A 414 -8.85 16.97 10.80
C SER A 414 -8.19 17.94 11.76
N PHE A 415 -8.23 17.61 13.03
CA PHE A 415 -7.61 18.36 14.11
C PHE A 415 -6.82 17.42 15.00
N LEU A 416 -5.49 17.57 14.98
CA LEU A 416 -4.58 16.82 15.84
C LEU A 416 -4.09 17.71 16.98
N ASN A 417 -4.32 17.26 18.21
CA ASN A 417 -3.76 17.83 19.43
C ASN A 417 -2.64 16.93 19.94
N GLY A 418 -1.40 17.28 19.56
CA GLY A 418 -0.20 16.52 19.89
C GLY A 418 0.29 16.77 21.32
N THR A 419 1.31 16.00 21.69
CA THR A 419 1.98 16.06 22.99
C THR A 419 3.43 16.51 22.83
N GLU A 420 4.13 16.79 23.94
CA GLU A 420 5.55 17.04 23.97
C GLU A 420 6.37 15.86 23.40
N THR A 421 5.94 14.62 23.66
CA THR A 421 6.53 13.42 23.07
C THR A 421 6.49 13.47 21.53
N MET A 422 5.35 13.85 20.97
CA MET A 422 5.22 13.99 19.51
C MET A 422 6.16 15.10 18.98
N GLU A 423 6.24 16.26 19.63
CA GLU A 423 7.13 17.35 19.24
C GLU A 423 8.61 16.90 19.23
N ILE A 424 9.04 16.19 20.27
CA ILE A 424 10.41 15.65 20.37
C ILE A 424 10.69 14.67 19.21
N LEU A 425 9.81 13.70 18.99
CA LEU A 425 10.02 12.66 17.98
C LEU A 425 9.97 13.19 16.55
N GLN A 426 9.14 14.19 16.31
CA GLN A 426 8.97 14.80 14.98
C GLN A 426 9.87 16.02 14.78
N LYS A 427 10.67 16.40 15.78
CA LYS A 427 11.50 17.63 15.77
C LYS A 427 10.69 18.88 15.44
N LEU A 428 9.50 18.97 16.00
CA LEU A 428 8.62 20.13 15.86
C LEU A 428 8.94 21.14 16.95
N GLU A 429 8.93 22.42 16.61
CA GLU A 429 9.00 23.51 17.57
C GLU A 429 7.59 24.06 17.79
N GLU A 430 7.05 23.90 19.00
CA GLU A 430 5.78 24.50 19.49
C GLU A 430 4.54 24.24 18.64
N THR A 431 4.47 23.14 17.85
CA THR A 431 3.36 22.87 16.94
C THR A 431 2.49 21.70 17.42
N ARG A 432 1.90 21.84 18.61
CA ARG A 432 1.01 20.78 19.19
C ARG A 432 -0.34 20.72 18.54
N ARG A 433 -0.83 21.83 17.99
CA ARG A 433 -2.18 21.94 17.40
C ARG A 433 -2.06 22.03 15.89
N MET A 434 -2.49 20.99 15.20
CA MET A 434 -2.44 20.90 13.76
C MET A 434 -3.83 20.81 13.18
N HIS A 435 -4.00 21.44 12.02
CA HIS A 435 -5.28 21.47 11.30
C HIS A 435 -5.06 21.11 9.84
N TRP A 436 -5.96 20.36 9.30
CA TRP A 436 -5.99 20.07 7.89
C TRP A 436 -7.42 20.14 7.37
N ALA A 437 -7.65 20.99 6.40
CA ALA A 437 -8.93 21.10 5.69
C ALA A 437 -8.71 20.85 4.21
N TRP A 438 -9.66 20.20 3.57
CA TRP A 438 -9.61 19.98 2.14
C TRP A 438 -11.00 19.94 1.52
N LEU A 439 -11.06 20.28 0.22
CA LEU A 439 -12.23 20.17 -0.63
C LEU A 439 -11.84 19.50 -1.93
N MET A 440 -12.54 18.42 -2.30
CA MET A 440 -12.22 17.59 -3.45
C MET A 440 -13.43 17.40 -4.36
N LEU A 441 -13.25 17.70 -5.64
CA LEU A 441 -14.21 17.39 -6.71
C LEU A 441 -13.67 16.21 -7.52
N THR A 442 -14.50 15.17 -7.65
CA THR A 442 -14.21 14.00 -8.49
C THR A 442 -15.26 13.84 -9.56
N ILE A 443 -14.83 13.73 -10.81
CA ILE A 443 -15.67 13.54 -11.99
C ILE A 443 -15.20 12.30 -12.74
N THR A 444 -16.07 11.29 -12.91
CA THR A 444 -15.72 9.99 -13.52
C THR A 444 -16.74 9.59 -14.60
N PRO A 445 -16.81 10.32 -15.75
CA PRO A 445 -17.72 9.97 -16.80
C PRO A 445 -17.29 8.70 -17.52
N LYS A 446 -18.23 7.82 -17.83
CA LYS A 446 -18.06 6.81 -18.85
C LYS A 446 -18.20 7.49 -20.21
N THR A 447 -17.09 7.68 -20.91
CA THR A 447 -17.08 8.50 -22.12
C THR A 447 -17.47 7.73 -23.36
N PHE A 448 -17.09 6.45 -23.42
CA PHE A 448 -17.35 5.63 -24.60
C PHE A 448 -17.31 4.14 -24.23
N THR A 449 -18.24 3.35 -24.81
CA THR A 449 -18.20 1.89 -24.76
C THR A 449 -18.75 1.34 -26.07
N THR A 450 -18.05 0.43 -26.69
CA THR A 450 -18.50 -0.30 -27.87
C THR A 450 -18.34 -1.81 -27.66
N THR A 451 -19.26 -2.56 -28.21
CA THR A 451 -19.25 -4.03 -28.16
C THR A 451 -19.44 -4.58 -29.57
N TRP A 452 -18.68 -5.60 -29.94
CA TRP A 452 -18.77 -6.27 -31.23
C TRP A 452 -18.44 -7.74 -31.11
N GLN A 453 -18.89 -8.52 -32.07
CA GLN A 453 -18.53 -9.92 -32.25
C GLN A 453 -17.50 -10.05 -33.36
N ASP A 454 -16.58 -11.00 -33.23
CA ASP A 454 -15.66 -11.30 -34.33
C ASP A 454 -16.47 -11.84 -35.52
N LYS A 455 -16.22 -11.30 -36.70
CA LYS A 455 -16.80 -11.89 -37.93
C LYS A 455 -16.11 -13.23 -38.15
N LYS A 456 -16.92 -14.27 -38.34
CA LYS A 456 -16.44 -15.61 -38.76
C LYS A 456 -15.72 -15.52 -40.09
#